data_520b696e173c71dc48f833fcb69241c3
#
_entry.id   520b696e173c71dc48f833fcb69241c3
#
_cell.length_a   1.000
_cell.length_b   1.000
_cell.length_c   1.000
_cell.angle_alpha   90.00
_cell.angle_beta   90.00
_cell.angle_gamma   90.00
#
_symmetry.space_group_name_H-M   'P 1'
#
loop_
_entity.id
_entity.type
_entity.pdbx_description
1 polymer ?
#
loop_
_entity_poly.entity_id
_entity_poly.type
_entity_poly.pdbx_seq_one_letter_code
_entity_poly.pdbx_strand_id
1 'polypeptide(L)'
;MKLLILILAVLVVLNILGFFYSTAPRMARRKDCEEFTRWMYAHRGLWSEEKEIPENSLPAFQRAVESGYAIELDVQITKDNRLVVFHDDTLNRMCRKEGRVCTYTLEELKQLQLKDTEFKIPEFREVLEIVDGKVPLLIEIKLPTHNTKTCMILNRELKNYHGKYCIESFNSLALRWFKRHRPGIVRGQLS
;
A
#
# COMPACT_ATOMS: atom_id res chain seq x y z
N MET A 1 34.11 -20.98 27.84
CA MET A 1 33.54 -19.63 28.00
C MET A 1 33.95 -18.67 26.88
N LYS A 2 35.26 -18.43 26.64
CA LYS A 2 35.72 -17.50 25.57
C LYS A 2 35.28 -17.90 24.16
N LEU A 3 35.33 -19.20 23.81
CA LEU A 3 34.87 -19.70 22.50
C LEU A 3 33.36 -19.47 22.27
N LEU A 4 32.53 -19.70 23.31
CA LEU A 4 31.09 -19.46 23.22
C LEU A 4 30.76 -17.98 23.01
N ILE A 5 31.47 -17.07 23.70
CA ILE A 5 31.32 -15.62 23.52
C ILE A 5 31.72 -15.21 22.09
N LEU A 6 32.80 -15.77 21.57
CA LEU A 6 33.24 -15.50 20.20
C LEU A 6 32.20 -15.96 19.16
N ILE A 7 31.64 -17.16 19.33
CA ILE A 7 30.60 -17.70 18.43
C ILE A 7 29.36 -16.79 18.49
N LEU A 8 28.94 -16.38 19.68
CA LEU A 8 27.77 -15.50 19.82
C LEU A 8 28.00 -14.13 19.17
N ALA A 9 29.19 -13.54 19.33
CA ALA A 9 29.55 -12.29 18.69
C ALA A 9 29.53 -12.40 17.16
N VAL A 10 30.07 -13.48 16.59
CA VAL A 10 30.04 -13.73 15.15
C VAL A 10 28.60 -13.87 14.65
N LEU A 11 27.73 -14.59 15.35
CA LEU A 11 26.32 -14.74 14.98
C LEU A 11 25.59 -13.40 15.01
N VAL A 12 25.84 -12.54 15.99
CA VAL A 12 25.27 -11.18 16.07
C VAL A 12 25.72 -10.36 14.88
N VAL A 13 27.02 -10.35 14.55
CA VAL A 13 27.55 -9.62 13.41
C VAL A 13 26.95 -10.11 12.09
N LEU A 14 26.84 -11.43 11.91
CA LEU A 14 26.21 -12.01 10.70
C LEU A 14 24.74 -11.63 10.57
N ASN A 15 23.99 -11.60 11.69
CA ASN A 15 22.60 -11.12 11.69
C ASN A 15 22.50 -9.64 11.32
N ILE A 16 23.37 -8.80 11.88
CA ILE A 16 23.42 -7.36 11.55
C ILE A 16 23.75 -7.16 10.06
N LEU A 17 24.77 -7.83 9.54
CA LEU A 17 25.14 -7.76 8.12
C LEU A 17 24.02 -8.28 7.21
N GLY A 18 23.37 -9.39 7.60
CA GLY A 18 22.22 -9.94 6.90
C GLY A 18 21.02 -8.98 6.86
N PHE A 19 20.77 -8.29 7.97
CA PHE A 19 19.74 -7.25 8.03
C PHE A 19 20.06 -6.09 7.07
N PHE A 20 21.25 -5.50 7.13
CA PHE A 20 21.65 -4.43 6.23
C PHE A 20 21.63 -4.87 4.76
N TYR A 21 22.09 -6.07 4.45
CA TYR A 21 22.04 -6.61 3.09
C TYR A 21 20.60 -6.79 2.57
N SER A 22 19.67 -7.19 3.44
CA SER A 22 18.26 -7.41 3.07
C SER A 22 17.47 -6.11 2.90
N THR A 23 17.84 -5.06 3.63
CA THR A 23 17.16 -3.75 3.62
C THR A 23 17.84 -2.73 2.71
N ALA A 24 19.09 -2.96 2.30
CA ALA A 24 19.83 -2.04 1.44
C ALA A 24 19.11 -1.78 0.10
N PRO A 25 19.01 -0.52 -0.33
CA PRO A 25 18.48 -0.16 -1.63
C PRO A 25 19.28 -0.82 -2.76
N ARG A 26 18.60 -1.41 -3.73
CA ARG A 26 19.26 -1.99 -4.90
C ARG A 26 19.64 -0.89 -5.89
N MET A 27 20.85 -0.37 -5.76
CA MET A 27 21.41 0.67 -6.64
C MET A 27 21.33 0.31 -8.13
N ALA A 28 21.44 -1.00 -8.47
CA ALA A 28 21.28 -1.50 -9.85
C ALA A 28 19.89 -1.22 -10.48
N ARG A 29 18.86 -0.94 -9.66
CA ARG A 29 17.51 -0.62 -10.12
C ARG A 29 17.14 0.86 -10.03
N ARG A 30 18.11 1.73 -9.81
CA ARG A 30 17.88 3.16 -9.71
C ARG A 30 17.15 3.73 -10.94
N LYS A 31 17.50 3.26 -12.14
CA LYS A 31 16.85 3.69 -13.39
C LYS A 31 15.35 3.33 -13.42
N ASP A 32 14.96 2.17 -12.87
CA ASP A 32 13.55 1.76 -12.81
C ASP A 32 12.74 2.68 -11.88
N CYS A 33 13.39 3.31 -10.90
CA CYS A 33 12.76 4.24 -9.97
C CYS A 33 12.64 5.66 -10.52
N GLU A 34 13.48 6.07 -11.49
CA GLU A 34 13.51 7.44 -12.00
C GLU A 34 12.17 7.92 -12.54
N GLU A 35 11.39 7.02 -13.13
CA GLU A 35 10.08 7.39 -13.66
C GLU A 35 9.05 7.71 -12.56
N PHE A 36 9.23 7.15 -11.34
CA PHE A 36 8.38 7.42 -10.19
C PHE A 36 8.85 8.62 -9.38
N THR A 37 10.15 8.90 -9.34
CA THR A 37 10.73 10.00 -8.54
C THR A 37 10.51 11.39 -9.15
N ARG A 38 10.03 11.47 -10.39
CA ARG A 38 9.73 12.75 -11.08
C ARG A 38 8.37 13.34 -10.71
N TRP A 39 7.53 12.57 -10.02
CA TRP A 39 6.18 12.97 -9.68
C TRP A 39 6.08 13.51 -8.26
N MET A 40 5.18 14.47 -8.08
CA MET A 40 4.69 14.84 -6.76
C MET A 40 3.53 13.91 -6.43
N TYR A 41 3.54 13.35 -5.23
CA TYR A 41 2.53 12.40 -4.80
C TYR A 41 1.51 13.04 -3.87
N ALA A 42 0.23 12.88 -4.18
CA ALA A 42 -0.85 13.16 -3.28
C ALA A 42 -0.99 11.98 -2.31
N HIS A 43 -0.51 12.13 -1.08
CA HIS A 43 -0.57 11.13 -0.02
C HIS A 43 -2.01 10.87 0.39
N ARG A 44 -2.52 9.66 0.13
CA ARG A 44 -3.92 9.24 0.26
C ARG A 44 -4.90 10.06 -0.62
N GLY A 45 -4.42 10.49 -1.80
CA GLY A 45 -5.15 11.37 -2.68
C GLY A 45 -5.03 12.86 -2.32
N LEU A 46 -5.60 13.74 -3.14
CA LEU A 46 -5.60 15.19 -2.90
C LEU A 46 -6.80 15.58 -2.03
N TRP A 47 -6.82 15.06 -0.79
CA TRP A 47 -7.84 15.31 0.21
C TRP A 47 -7.76 16.73 0.82
N SER A 48 -8.83 17.18 1.46
CA SER A 48 -8.90 18.52 2.11
C SER A 48 -9.99 18.53 3.17
N GLU A 49 -9.63 18.90 4.41
CA GLU A 49 -10.62 19.09 5.49
C GLU A 49 -11.54 20.26 5.21
N GLU A 50 -11.01 21.39 4.70
CA GLU A 50 -11.81 22.58 4.37
C GLU A 50 -12.89 22.32 3.33
N LYS A 51 -12.64 21.35 2.40
CA LYS A 51 -13.58 20.98 1.35
C LYS A 51 -14.34 19.70 1.67
N GLU A 52 -14.24 19.21 2.90
CA GLU A 52 -14.86 17.96 3.36
C GLU A 52 -14.57 16.76 2.44
N ILE A 53 -13.35 16.70 1.88
CA ILE A 53 -12.90 15.60 1.01
C ILE A 53 -11.98 14.71 1.82
N PRO A 54 -12.41 13.50 2.24
CA PRO A 54 -11.64 12.61 3.07
C PRO A 54 -10.43 12.01 2.35
N GLU A 55 -9.39 11.65 3.13
CA GLU A 55 -8.29 10.82 2.64
C GLU A 55 -8.80 9.48 2.11
N ASN A 56 -8.08 8.87 1.16
CA ASN A 56 -8.40 7.57 0.57
C ASN A 56 -9.86 7.48 0.04
N SER A 57 -10.39 8.58 -0.49
CA SER A 57 -11.73 8.65 -1.07
C SER A 57 -11.71 8.87 -2.58
N LEU A 58 -12.76 8.44 -3.30
CA LEU A 58 -12.85 8.63 -4.74
C LEU A 58 -12.69 10.11 -5.15
N PRO A 59 -13.33 11.10 -4.50
CA PRO A 59 -13.13 12.50 -4.86
C PRO A 59 -11.69 12.98 -4.60
N ALA A 60 -10.98 12.47 -3.58
CA ALA A 60 -9.57 12.80 -3.36
C ALA A 60 -8.68 12.30 -4.49
N PHE A 61 -8.96 11.10 -5.02
CA PHE A 61 -8.23 10.54 -6.16
C PHE A 61 -8.56 11.25 -7.46
N GLN A 62 -9.83 11.55 -7.70
CA GLN A 62 -10.26 12.32 -8.86
C GLN A 62 -9.54 13.69 -8.91
N ARG A 63 -9.50 14.40 -7.81
CA ARG A 63 -8.79 15.70 -7.70
C ARG A 63 -7.29 15.56 -7.94
N ALA A 64 -6.66 14.48 -7.45
CA ALA A 64 -5.25 14.23 -7.70
C ALA A 64 -4.97 14.04 -9.20
N VAL A 65 -5.79 13.24 -9.88
CA VAL A 65 -5.72 13.05 -11.34
C VAL A 65 -5.88 14.35 -12.09
N GLU A 66 -6.92 15.13 -11.78
CA GLU A 66 -7.23 16.42 -12.44
C GLU A 66 -6.11 17.46 -12.24
N SER A 67 -5.44 17.41 -11.09
CA SER A 67 -4.32 18.29 -10.74
C SER A 67 -2.96 17.77 -11.22
N GLY A 68 -2.89 16.58 -11.86
CA GLY A 68 -1.66 16.01 -12.39
C GLY A 68 -0.69 15.48 -11.32
N TYR A 69 -1.19 15.12 -10.12
CA TYR A 69 -0.40 14.47 -9.09
C TYR A 69 -0.44 12.96 -9.24
N ALA A 70 0.68 12.30 -9.05
CA ALA A 70 0.70 10.88 -8.75
C ALA A 70 -0.01 10.61 -7.42
N ILE A 71 -0.51 9.40 -7.24
CA ILE A 71 -1.31 9.06 -6.06
C ILE A 71 -0.59 8.01 -5.24
N GLU A 72 -0.44 8.27 -3.94
CA GLU A 72 -0.19 7.23 -2.96
C GLU A 72 -1.52 6.81 -2.34
N LEU A 73 -1.69 5.51 -2.08
CA LEU A 73 -2.90 4.94 -1.50
C LEU A 73 -2.62 3.62 -0.75
N ASP A 74 -3.49 3.30 0.20
CA ASP A 74 -3.38 2.14 1.08
C ASP A 74 -4.38 1.04 0.73
N VAL A 75 -3.93 -0.17 0.41
CA VAL A 75 -4.82 -1.30 0.12
C VAL A 75 -4.90 -2.29 1.28
N GLN A 76 -6.12 -2.68 1.63
CA GLN A 76 -6.44 -3.69 2.62
C GLN A 76 -7.39 -4.75 2.07
N ILE A 77 -7.32 -5.96 2.65
CA ILE A 77 -8.21 -7.06 2.32
C ILE A 77 -9.44 -7.08 3.23
N THR A 78 -10.62 -7.28 2.67
CA THR A 78 -11.88 -7.51 3.39
C THR A 78 -12.05 -8.97 3.80
N LYS A 79 -13.03 -9.26 4.64
CA LYS A 79 -13.42 -10.62 5.07
C LYS A 79 -13.77 -11.55 3.90
N ASP A 80 -14.41 -11.02 2.87
CA ASP A 80 -14.82 -11.72 1.64
C ASP A 80 -13.79 -11.63 0.50
N ASN A 81 -12.55 -11.24 0.84
CA ASN A 81 -11.40 -11.23 -0.07
C ASN A 81 -11.53 -10.25 -1.25
N ARG A 82 -12.07 -9.09 -0.98
CA ARG A 82 -12.02 -7.93 -1.89
C ARG A 82 -10.95 -6.97 -1.40
N LEU A 83 -10.50 -6.05 -2.24
CA LEU A 83 -9.57 -4.99 -1.84
C LEU A 83 -10.32 -3.67 -1.69
N VAL A 84 -10.09 -3.02 -0.57
CA VAL A 84 -10.57 -1.65 -0.30
C VAL A 84 -9.38 -0.72 -0.10
N VAL A 85 -9.62 0.57 -0.32
CA VAL A 85 -8.60 1.60 -0.09
C VAL A 85 -8.90 2.30 1.23
N PHE A 86 -8.04 2.03 2.23
CA PHE A 86 -8.21 2.52 3.59
C PHE A 86 -6.91 2.39 4.38
N HIS A 87 -6.53 3.43 5.14
CA HIS A 87 -5.23 3.46 5.82
C HIS A 87 -5.18 2.64 7.11
N ASP A 88 -6.09 2.92 8.05
CA ASP A 88 -6.02 2.37 9.40
C ASP A 88 -6.44 0.88 9.43
N ASP A 89 -5.85 0.11 10.34
CA ASP A 89 -6.30 -1.27 10.58
C ASP A 89 -7.75 -1.33 11.09
N THR A 90 -8.20 -0.27 11.78
CA THR A 90 -9.53 -0.19 12.39
C THR A 90 -10.36 0.94 11.79
N LEU A 91 -11.67 0.80 11.86
CA LEU A 91 -12.64 1.75 11.29
C LEU A 91 -12.91 2.98 12.18
N ASN A 92 -12.35 3.01 13.41
CA ASN A 92 -12.72 3.98 14.45
C ASN A 92 -12.54 5.43 14.02
N ARG A 93 -11.34 5.81 13.54
CA ARG A 93 -10.99 7.20 13.23
C ARG A 93 -11.81 7.76 12.06
N MET A 94 -11.96 6.97 11.00
CA MET A 94 -12.55 7.45 9.75
C MET A 94 -14.05 7.16 9.64
N CYS A 95 -14.55 6.10 10.30
CA CYS A 95 -15.93 5.66 10.15
C CYS A 95 -16.72 5.64 11.47
N ARG A 96 -16.10 6.03 12.60
CA ARG A 96 -16.71 5.98 13.95
C ARG A 96 -17.34 4.61 14.28
N LYS A 97 -16.78 3.55 13.70
CA LYS A 97 -17.22 2.17 13.85
C LYS A 97 -16.10 1.35 14.49
N GLU A 98 -16.43 0.53 15.46
CA GLU A 98 -15.46 -0.41 16.03
C GLU A 98 -15.21 -1.58 15.10
N GLY A 99 -13.99 -2.12 15.15
CA GLY A 99 -13.59 -3.31 14.43
C GLY A 99 -12.53 -3.05 13.37
N ARG A 100 -11.95 -4.16 12.88
CA ARG A 100 -10.88 -4.13 11.88
C ARG A 100 -11.46 -4.28 10.49
N VAL A 101 -10.90 -3.59 9.50
CA VAL A 101 -11.30 -3.68 8.08
C VAL A 101 -11.44 -5.13 7.61
N CYS A 102 -10.46 -5.98 7.91
CA CYS A 102 -10.44 -7.38 7.47
C CYS A 102 -11.52 -8.28 8.11
N THR A 103 -12.32 -7.78 9.05
CA THR A 103 -13.42 -8.53 9.68
C THR A 103 -14.79 -8.23 9.06
N TYR A 104 -14.86 -7.27 8.14
CA TYR A 104 -16.06 -6.86 7.42
C TYR A 104 -16.01 -7.29 5.95
N THR A 105 -17.15 -7.56 5.37
CA THR A 105 -17.32 -7.75 3.92
C THR A 105 -17.25 -6.40 3.20
N LEU A 106 -17.02 -6.43 1.89
CA LEU A 106 -17.08 -5.22 1.07
C LEU A 106 -18.42 -4.51 1.18
N GLU A 107 -19.53 -5.27 1.15
CA GLU A 107 -20.88 -4.73 1.25
C GLU A 107 -21.09 -3.99 2.57
N GLU A 108 -20.66 -4.55 3.70
CA GLU A 108 -20.74 -3.91 5.00
C GLU A 108 -19.90 -2.62 5.05
N LEU A 109 -18.67 -2.64 4.49
CA LEU A 109 -17.81 -1.46 4.44
C LEU A 109 -18.36 -0.34 3.55
N LYS A 110 -19.03 -0.68 2.45
CA LYS A 110 -19.68 0.29 1.56
C LYS A 110 -20.90 1.01 2.19
N GLN A 111 -21.42 0.53 3.31
CA GLN A 111 -22.45 1.25 4.08
C GLN A 111 -21.84 2.36 4.96
N LEU A 112 -20.55 2.27 5.29
CA LEU A 112 -19.90 3.21 6.19
C LEU A 112 -19.51 4.50 5.46
N GLN A 113 -19.67 5.63 6.15
CA GLN A 113 -19.24 6.93 5.68
C GLN A 113 -17.82 7.23 6.17
N LEU A 114 -17.05 7.92 5.34
CA LEU A 114 -15.74 8.45 5.71
C LEU A 114 -15.93 9.79 6.44
N LYS A 115 -15.57 9.84 7.71
CA LYS A 115 -15.85 10.98 8.59
C LYS A 115 -17.37 11.32 8.56
N ASP A 116 -17.72 12.57 8.57
CA ASP A 116 -19.11 13.04 8.53
C ASP A 116 -19.54 13.45 7.11
N THR A 117 -18.99 12.79 6.09
CA THR A 117 -19.26 13.09 4.68
C THR A 117 -20.17 12.02 4.03
N GLU A 118 -20.69 12.30 2.85
CA GLU A 118 -21.42 11.33 2.04
C GLU A 118 -20.54 10.24 1.41
N PHE A 119 -19.20 10.43 1.43
CA PHE A 119 -18.26 9.55 0.76
C PHE A 119 -18.06 8.25 1.50
N LYS A 120 -17.87 7.17 0.73
CA LYS A 120 -17.73 5.79 1.23
C LYS A 120 -16.31 5.28 1.08
N ILE A 121 -16.00 4.18 1.77
CA ILE A 121 -14.74 3.44 1.56
C ILE A 121 -14.71 2.92 0.13
N PRO A 122 -13.72 3.28 -0.71
CA PRO A 122 -13.66 2.80 -2.08
C PRO A 122 -13.22 1.34 -2.16
N GLU A 123 -13.78 0.60 -3.09
CA GLU A 123 -13.13 -0.61 -3.57
C GLU A 123 -11.92 -0.22 -4.45
N PHE A 124 -10.84 -0.99 -4.40
CA PHE A 124 -9.63 -0.68 -5.15
C PHE A 124 -9.87 -0.59 -6.67
N ARG A 125 -10.80 -1.39 -7.20
CA ARG A 125 -11.19 -1.34 -8.62
C ARG A 125 -11.79 -0.01 -9.04
N GLU A 126 -12.62 0.60 -8.18
CA GLU A 126 -13.21 1.92 -8.46
C GLU A 126 -12.10 2.99 -8.58
N VAL A 127 -11.03 2.85 -7.78
CA VAL A 127 -9.88 3.74 -7.86
C VAL A 127 -9.10 3.52 -9.18
N LEU A 128 -8.87 2.26 -9.57
CA LEU A 128 -8.22 1.96 -10.86
C LEU A 128 -8.99 2.53 -12.05
N GLU A 129 -10.33 2.50 -12.03
CA GLU A 129 -11.19 3.08 -13.06
C GLU A 129 -11.07 4.61 -13.13
N ILE A 130 -11.05 5.30 -12.00
CA ILE A 130 -10.87 6.76 -11.94
C ILE A 130 -9.49 7.17 -12.44
N VAL A 131 -8.45 6.49 -11.97
CA VAL A 131 -7.07 6.82 -12.34
C VAL A 131 -6.81 6.51 -13.80
N ASP A 132 -7.31 5.37 -14.31
CA ASP A 132 -7.28 4.98 -15.73
C ASP A 132 -5.90 5.17 -16.38
N GLY A 133 -4.83 4.91 -15.61
CA GLY A 133 -3.45 5.07 -16.07
C GLY A 133 -2.97 6.51 -16.30
N LYS A 134 -3.76 7.53 -15.99
CA LYS A 134 -3.43 8.95 -16.25
C LYS A 134 -2.27 9.46 -15.40
N VAL A 135 -2.15 8.95 -14.17
CA VAL A 135 -1.06 9.27 -13.24
C VAL A 135 -0.51 7.99 -12.60
N PRO A 136 0.75 7.96 -12.15
CA PRO A 136 1.30 6.80 -11.46
C PRO A 136 0.66 6.57 -10.10
N LEU A 137 0.60 5.29 -9.70
CA LEU A 137 0.19 4.85 -8.36
C LEU A 137 1.38 4.37 -7.55
N LEU A 138 1.45 4.80 -6.29
CA LEU A 138 2.26 4.22 -5.23
C LEU A 138 1.31 3.49 -4.28
N ILE A 139 1.36 2.16 -4.29
CA ILE A 139 0.39 1.32 -3.60
C ILE A 139 1.01 0.75 -2.34
N GLU A 140 0.61 1.25 -1.17
CA GLU A 140 0.99 0.66 0.09
C GLU A 140 0.12 -0.58 0.38
N ILE A 141 0.78 -1.72 0.63
CA ILE A 141 0.10 -2.96 0.99
C ILE A 141 0.07 -3.10 2.50
N LYS A 142 -1.12 -3.01 3.08
CA LYS A 142 -1.37 -3.33 4.48
C LYS A 142 -1.68 -4.83 4.61
N LEU A 143 -0.85 -5.56 5.37
CA LEU A 143 -1.10 -6.97 5.67
C LEU A 143 -1.65 -7.09 7.09
N PRO A 144 -2.94 -7.40 7.28
CA PRO A 144 -3.53 -7.53 8.61
C PRO A 144 -3.01 -8.76 9.38
N THR A 145 -2.40 -9.70 8.65
CA THR A 145 -1.80 -10.93 9.17
C THR A 145 -0.54 -11.27 8.37
N HIS A 146 0.18 -12.33 8.75
CA HIS A 146 1.31 -12.84 7.95
C HIS A 146 0.89 -13.54 6.63
N ASN A 147 -0.40 -13.49 6.28
CA ASN A 147 -0.93 -14.10 5.07
C ASN A 147 -0.77 -13.15 3.87
N THR A 148 -0.14 -13.63 2.82
CA THR A 148 0.11 -12.87 1.58
C THR A 148 -1.09 -12.87 0.60
N LYS A 149 -2.29 -13.21 1.04
CA LYS A 149 -3.50 -13.25 0.21
C LYS A 149 -3.82 -11.90 -0.41
N THR A 150 -3.63 -10.81 0.34
CA THR A 150 -3.73 -9.43 -0.18
C THR A 150 -2.86 -9.25 -1.43
N CYS A 151 -1.61 -9.72 -1.39
CA CYS A 151 -0.69 -9.62 -2.53
C CYS A 151 -1.19 -10.39 -3.76
N MET A 152 -1.76 -11.59 -3.55
CA MET A 152 -2.30 -12.41 -4.64
C MET A 152 -3.49 -11.74 -5.33
N ILE A 153 -4.39 -11.15 -4.53
CA ILE A 153 -5.58 -10.46 -5.05
C ILE A 153 -5.17 -9.17 -5.76
N LEU A 154 -4.29 -8.37 -5.15
CA LEU A 154 -3.77 -7.15 -5.74
C LEU A 154 -3.09 -7.44 -7.09
N ASN A 155 -2.25 -8.46 -7.15
CA ASN A 155 -1.62 -8.88 -8.40
C ASN A 155 -2.64 -9.28 -9.48
N ARG A 156 -3.75 -9.92 -9.09
CA ARG A 156 -4.84 -10.29 -10.02
C ARG A 156 -5.57 -9.05 -10.53
N GLU A 157 -5.87 -8.07 -9.69
CA GLU A 157 -6.58 -6.85 -10.08
C GLU A 157 -5.71 -5.96 -10.96
N LEU A 158 -4.40 -5.90 -10.69
CA LEU A 158 -3.44 -5.15 -11.50
C LEU A 158 -3.05 -5.83 -12.82
N LYS A 159 -3.52 -7.06 -13.09
CA LYS A 159 -3.14 -7.80 -14.31
C LYS A 159 -3.52 -7.07 -15.61
N ASN A 160 -4.67 -6.43 -15.61
CA ASN A 160 -5.22 -5.72 -16.77
C ASN A 160 -5.11 -4.19 -16.62
N TYR A 161 -4.46 -3.71 -15.57
CA TYR A 161 -4.23 -2.29 -15.40
C TYR A 161 -3.01 -1.84 -16.21
N HIS A 162 -3.20 -0.89 -17.09
CA HIS A 162 -2.15 -0.40 -18.02
C HIS A 162 -1.39 0.82 -17.48
N GLY A 163 -1.82 1.39 -16.35
CA GLY A 163 -1.13 2.51 -15.70
C GLY A 163 0.17 2.09 -15.02
N LYS A 164 1.01 3.08 -14.78
CA LYS A 164 2.26 2.90 -14.02
C LYS A 164 1.98 2.76 -12.54
N TYR A 165 2.65 1.82 -11.88
CA TYR A 165 2.55 1.68 -10.43
C TYR A 165 3.82 1.10 -9.83
N CYS A 166 4.04 1.42 -8.57
CA CYS A 166 5.02 0.77 -7.71
C CYS A 166 4.35 0.34 -6.40
N ILE A 167 5.02 -0.52 -5.66
CA ILE A 167 4.49 -1.14 -4.44
C ILE A 167 5.36 -0.73 -3.26
N GLU A 168 4.73 -0.44 -2.13
CA GLU A 168 5.45 -0.30 -0.88
C GLU A 168 4.74 -1.02 0.27
N SER A 169 5.45 -1.29 1.34
CA SER A 169 4.88 -1.89 2.54
C SER A 169 5.84 -1.81 3.73
N PHE A 170 5.32 -1.64 4.94
CA PHE A 170 6.04 -1.91 6.18
C PHE A 170 6.29 -3.41 6.40
N ASN A 171 5.48 -4.27 5.77
CA ASN A 171 5.61 -5.71 5.91
C ASN A 171 6.49 -6.31 4.80
N SER A 172 7.70 -6.74 5.15
CA SER A 172 8.67 -7.34 4.24
C SER A 172 8.15 -8.61 3.53
N LEU A 173 7.13 -9.30 4.07
CA LEU A 173 6.52 -10.46 3.40
C LEU A 173 5.78 -10.06 2.13
N ALA A 174 5.12 -8.89 2.10
CA ALA A 174 4.48 -8.36 0.90
C ALA A 174 5.52 -8.12 -0.20
N LEU A 175 6.61 -7.44 0.15
CA LEU A 175 7.69 -7.15 -0.80
C LEU A 175 8.40 -8.40 -1.30
N ARG A 176 8.61 -9.39 -0.41
CA ARG A 176 9.18 -10.69 -0.77
C ARG A 176 8.27 -11.45 -1.72
N TRP A 177 6.95 -11.39 -1.51
CA TRP A 177 5.97 -12.01 -2.40
C TRP A 177 6.06 -11.41 -3.81
N PHE A 178 6.01 -10.09 -3.95
CA PHE A 178 6.13 -9.39 -5.24
C PHE A 178 7.51 -9.58 -5.88
N LYS A 179 8.59 -9.65 -5.09
CA LYS A 179 9.93 -9.99 -5.61
C LYS A 179 9.95 -11.34 -6.33
N ARG A 180 9.20 -12.32 -5.82
CA ARG A 180 9.18 -13.68 -6.39
C ARG A 180 8.25 -13.79 -7.59
N HIS A 181 7.07 -13.17 -7.54
CA HIS A 181 6.02 -13.35 -8.53
C HIS A 181 5.98 -12.27 -9.62
N ARG A 182 6.47 -11.09 -9.31
CA ARG A 182 6.50 -9.92 -10.22
C ARG A 182 7.83 -9.16 -10.06
N PRO A 183 8.97 -9.77 -10.44
CA PRO A 183 10.30 -9.19 -10.22
C PRO A 183 10.51 -7.84 -10.91
N GLY A 184 9.79 -7.56 -12.02
CA GLY A 184 9.85 -6.30 -12.75
C GLY A 184 9.23 -5.09 -12.01
N ILE A 185 8.32 -5.30 -11.04
CA ILE A 185 7.68 -4.19 -10.34
C ILE A 185 8.66 -3.52 -9.38
N VAL A 186 8.69 -2.19 -9.39
CA VAL A 186 9.43 -1.37 -8.41
C VAL A 186 8.78 -1.53 -7.04
N ARG A 187 9.61 -1.70 -6.01
CA ARG A 187 9.16 -1.94 -4.63
C ARG A 187 9.98 -1.12 -3.64
N GLY A 188 9.31 -0.54 -2.66
CA GLY A 188 9.88 0.20 -1.54
C GLY A 188 9.61 -0.49 -0.20
N GLN A 189 10.62 -0.56 0.68
CA GLN A 189 10.44 -0.92 2.08
C GLN A 189 10.19 0.35 2.88
N LEU A 190 9.08 0.38 3.60
CA LEU A 190 8.79 1.41 4.60
C LEU A 190 9.39 1.00 5.95
N SER A 191 9.89 1.98 6.73
CA SER A 191 10.55 1.80 8.03
C SER A 191 10.15 2.89 9.02
#